data_258d9a1aba5260442485b84b33e05ad7
#
_entry.id   258d9a1aba5260442485b84b33e05ad7
#
_cell.length_a   1.000
_cell.length_b   1.000
_cell.length_c   1.000
_cell.angle_alpha   90.00
_cell.angle_beta   90.00
_cell.angle_gamma   90.00
#
_symmetry.space_group_name_H-M   'P 1'
#
loop_
_entity.id
_entity.type
_entity.pdbx_description
1 polymer ?
#
loop_
_entity_poly.entity_id
_entity_poly.type
_entity_poly.pdbx_seq_one_letter_code
_entity_poly.pdbx_strand_id
1 'polypeptide(L)'
;GSECEIIDYYVNQDNTLFQRPTGLGSAAHDAHTALHYGPLKARYERFEAFSRENLNISGRRYQSLEELRQAELPYDVLLSGSDQIWNPKIFPDGRFDPVFFGAFSHKRKIAYAPSFGIPRIPDGMEEELRTYLESFSHLSVRERQGQGIVRDITGKDVPVVLDPTLLLERTDWAAAARDGGAGRGYILCYCISRPDALAPYIRRLAEETGLPVVQLCGVRQKVHPKARCILSAGPAEFLGLFRDAAYVCTNSFHGTVFSVQFQKPFFTAVAPAEMAAPESSRTFSLLSRLGLGERIIGKGDTADLTAPIDWAAVGERLGRERKLSLDYLRCALEDRPHTPEEAPVKAEERPLPHLADHTHCTGCTACASGCPKDAITMERDREG
;
A
#
# COMPACT_ATOMS: atom_id res chain seq x y z
N GLY A 1 16.35 21.99 8.88
CA GLY A 1 15.48 21.15 8.11
C GLY A 1 14.66 21.96 7.13
N SER A 2 14.11 21.34 6.11
CA SER A 2 13.22 22.00 5.16
C SER A 2 11.83 22.16 5.78
N GLU A 3 11.18 23.30 5.54
CA GLU A 3 9.76 23.45 5.84
C GLU A 3 8.94 22.71 4.77
N CYS A 4 7.89 22.04 5.17
CA CYS A 4 7.01 21.28 4.28
C CYS A 4 5.56 21.63 4.55
N GLU A 5 4.81 21.90 3.48
CA GLU A 5 3.38 22.16 3.53
C GLU A 5 2.67 21.25 2.51
N ILE A 6 1.49 20.76 2.86
CA ILE A 6 0.66 19.95 1.98
C ILE A 6 -0.28 20.89 1.23
N ILE A 7 -0.23 20.87 -0.10
CA ILE A 7 -1.20 21.60 -0.93
C ILE A 7 -2.57 20.94 -0.76
N ASP A 8 -3.54 21.67 -0.22
CA ASP A 8 -4.92 21.17 -0.07
C ASP A 8 -5.61 21.14 -1.45
N TYR A 9 -5.39 20.03 -2.18
CA TYR A 9 -6.03 19.78 -3.46
C TYR A 9 -7.18 18.80 -3.30
N TYR A 10 -8.35 19.23 -3.72
CA TYR A 10 -9.56 18.43 -3.65
C TYR A 10 -9.64 17.45 -4.82
N VAL A 11 -9.26 16.22 -4.58
CA VAL A 11 -9.62 15.10 -5.46
C VAL A 11 -11.06 14.74 -5.15
N ASN A 12 -11.91 14.74 -6.15
CA ASN A 12 -13.37 14.58 -6.10
C ASN A 12 -13.83 13.24 -5.46
N GLN A 13 -13.37 13.00 -4.23
CA GLN A 13 -13.81 11.91 -3.37
C GLN A 13 -14.69 12.57 -2.31
N ASP A 14 -16.00 12.34 -2.43
CA ASP A 14 -16.99 12.82 -1.45
C ASP A 14 -16.67 12.27 -0.05
N ASN A 15 -15.81 12.96 0.67
CA ASN A 15 -15.59 12.76 2.10
C ASN A 15 -16.76 13.35 2.93
N THR A 16 -17.93 13.42 2.34
CA THR A 16 -19.13 13.88 3.01
C THR A 16 -19.83 12.70 3.69
N LEU A 17 -20.39 12.94 4.86
CA LEU A 17 -21.19 11.93 5.58
C LEU A 17 -22.38 11.45 4.72
N PHE A 18 -22.99 12.36 3.96
CA PHE A 18 -24.08 12.07 3.03
C PHE A 18 -23.68 12.42 1.61
N GLN A 19 -24.06 11.56 0.67
CA GLN A 19 -23.81 11.75 -0.75
C GLN A 19 -25.03 12.40 -1.40
N ARG A 20 -24.82 13.20 -2.47
CA ARG A 20 -25.94 13.64 -3.30
C ARG A 20 -26.58 12.42 -3.95
N PRO A 21 -27.92 12.27 -3.90
CA PRO A 21 -28.59 11.12 -4.47
C PRO A 21 -28.38 11.11 -6.00
N THR A 22 -27.56 10.18 -6.46
CA THR A 22 -27.27 9.95 -7.89
C THR A 22 -27.84 8.62 -8.39
N GLY A 23 -28.42 7.80 -7.47
CA GLY A 23 -28.98 6.50 -7.80
C GLY A 23 -29.16 5.60 -6.56
N LEU A 24 -29.53 4.34 -6.79
CA LEU A 24 -29.79 3.36 -5.71
C LEU A 24 -28.57 3.13 -4.82
N GLY A 25 -27.35 3.24 -5.36
CA GLY A 25 -26.11 3.07 -4.61
C GLY A 25 -25.91 4.18 -3.56
N SER A 26 -26.12 5.44 -3.92
CA SER A 26 -26.03 6.58 -3.01
C SER A 26 -27.14 6.56 -1.97
N ALA A 27 -28.36 6.19 -2.34
CA ALA A 27 -29.47 6.03 -1.41
C ALA A 27 -29.17 4.94 -0.36
N ALA A 28 -28.60 3.80 -0.76
CA ALA A 28 -28.19 2.74 0.16
C ALA A 28 -27.03 3.18 1.07
N HIS A 29 -26.11 4.00 0.58
CA HIS A 29 -25.05 4.61 1.39
C HIS A 29 -25.65 5.55 2.43
N ASP A 30 -26.57 6.45 2.04
CA ASP A 30 -27.18 7.41 2.94
C ASP A 30 -28.04 6.73 4.01
N ALA A 31 -28.79 5.67 3.65
CA ALA A 31 -29.54 4.86 4.60
C ALA A 31 -28.61 4.19 5.65
N HIS A 32 -27.49 3.65 5.20
CA HIS A 32 -26.47 3.09 6.10
C HIS A 32 -25.86 4.19 6.99
N THR A 33 -25.56 5.35 6.44
CA THR A 33 -25.02 6.51 7.17
C THR A 33 -26.03 7.00 8.23
N ALA A 34 -27.30 7.10 7.88
CA ALA A 34 -28.35 7.47 8.83
C ALA A 34 -28.46 6.47 9.99
N LEU A 35 -28.40 5.15 9.69
CA LEU A 35 -28.47 4.09 10.71
C LEU A 35 -27.25 4.11 11.66
N HIS A 36 -26.09 4.49 11.16
CA HIS A 36 -24.83 4.53 11.92
C HIS A 36 -24.29 5.95 12.12
N TYR A 37 -25.15 6.95 12.10
CA TYR A 37 -24.77 8.37 12.09
C TYR A 37 -23.78 8.75 13.18
N GLY A 38 -24.05 8.37 14.44
CA GLY A 38 -23.18 8.72 15.56
C GLY A 38 -21.72 8.24 15.39
N PRO A 39 -21.49 6.94 15.20
CA PRO A 39 -20.14 6.42 14.95
C PRO A 39 -19.46 7.02 13.71
N LEU A 40 -20.17 7.21 12.59
CA LEU A 40 -19.60 7.75 11.37
C LEU A 40 -19.29 9.24 11.50
N LYS A 41 -20.14 10.01 12.18
CA LYS A 41 -19.86 11.40 12.52
C LYS A 41 -18.61 11.52 13.40
N ALA A 42 -18.50 10.68 14.43
CA ALA A 42 -17.33 10.65 15.29
C ALA A 42 -16.05 10.31 14.50
N ARG A 43 -16.12 9.37 13.54
CA ARG A 43 -15.02 9.08 12.63
C ARG A 43 -14.61 10.31 11.81
N TYR A 44 -15.58 10.98 11.20
CA TYR A 44 -15.34 12.18 10.40
C TYR A 44 -14.65 13.27 11.23
N GLU A 45 -15.19 13.58 12.42
CA GLU A 45 -14.61 14.57 13.32
C GLU A 45 -13.19 14.23 13.77
N ARG A 46 -12.87 12.94 13.96
CA ARG A 46 -11.52 12.47 14.30
C ARG A 46 -10.54 12.60 13.14
N PHE A 47 -10.98 12.40 11.89
CA PHE A 47 -10.15 12.68 10.71
C PHE A 47 -9.83 14.16 10.60
N GLU A 48 -10.83 15.03 10.74
CA GLU A 48 -10.65 16.49 10.71
C GLU A 48 -9.71 16.96 11.83
N ALA A 49 -9.91 16.45 13.05
CA ALA A 49 -9.06 16.78 14.18
C ALA A 49 -7.61 16.33 13.97
N PHE A 50 -7.42 15.10 13.50
CA PHE A 50 -6.09 14.58 13.23
C PHE A 50 -5.36 15.40 12.16
N SER A 51 -6.04 15.74 11.07
CA SER A 51 -5.47 16.56 10.00
C SER A 51 -5.05 17.93 10.51
N ARG A 52 -5.90 18.60 11.28
CA ARG A 52 -5.61 19.91 11.86
C ARG A 52 -4.46 19.88 12.88
N GLU A 53 -4.36 18.80 13.65
CA GLU A 53 -3.37 18.70 14.75
C GLU A 53 -2.00 18.23 14.28
N ASN A 54 -1.93 17.47 13.16
CA ASN A 54 -0.72 16.75 12.77
C ASN A 54 -0.19 17.13 11.38
N LEU A 55 -0.98 17.82 10.54
CA LEU A 55 -0.59 18.14 9.17
C LEU A 55 -0.51 19.65 8.97
N ASN A 56 0.58 20.10 8.34
CA ASN A 56 0.71 21.46 7.87
C ASN A 56 0.10 21.54 6.47
N ILE A 57 -1.16 21.98 6.39
CA ILE A 57 -1.94 22.06 5.16
C ILE A 57 -2.07 23.50 4.72
N SER A 58 -1.96 23.77 3.43
CA SER A 58 -2.08 25.12 2.86
C SER A 58 -3.39 25.80 3.27
N GLY A 59 -3.32 27.10 3.53
CA GLY A 59 -4.47 27.87 3.99
C GLY A 59 -5.58 28.02 2.92
N ARG A 60 -5.31 27.63 1.68
CA ARG A 60 -6.25 27.64 0.57
C ARG A 60 -6.42 26.22 0.02
N ARG A 61 -7.69 25.84 -0.20
CA ARG A 61 -8.08 24.64 -0.92
C ARG A 61 -8.22 24.92 -2.41
N TYR A 62 -7.66 24.03 -3.23
CA TYR A 62 -7.72 24.09 -4.70
C TYR A 62 -8.62 22.98 -5.23
N GLN A 63 -9.42 23.29 -6.24
CA GLN A 63 -10.40 22.34 -6.81
C GLN A 63 -10.06 21.89 -8.23
N SER A 64 -9.09 22.54 -8.85
CA SER A 64 -8.70 22.22 -10.23
C SER A 64 -7.23 22.50 -10.49
N LEU A 65 -6.73 21.87 -11.57
CA LEU A 65 -5.41 22.15 -12.13
C LEU A 65 -5.25 23.65 -12.49
N GLU A 66 -6.32 24.25 -13.01
CA GLU A 66 -6.29 25.64 -13.44
C GLU A 66 -6.15 26.61 -12.26
N GLU A 67 -6.84 26.37 -11.16
CA GLU A 67 -6.65 27.15 -9.92
C GLU A 67 -5.24 27.07 -9.40
N LEU A 68 -4.59 25.91 -9.49
CA LEU A 68 -3.20 25.72 -9.08
C LEU A 68 -2.22 26.43 -10.03
N ARG A 69 -2.51 26.46 -11.34
CA ARG A 69 -1.70 27.19 -12.32
C ARG A 69 -1.72 28.70 -12.09
N GLN A 70 -2.85 29.23 -11.64
CA GLN A 70 -3.03 30.66 -11.37
C GLN A 70 -2.54 31.05 -9.97
N ALA A 71 -2.22 30.08 -9.11
CA ALA A 71 -1.79 30.35 -7.76
C ALA A 71 -0.30 30.71 -7.71
N GLU A 72 0.04 31.77 -6.98
CA GLU A 72 1.40 32.08 -6.61
C GLU A 72 1.81 31.19 -5.42
N LEU A 73 2.35 29.99 -5.74
CA LEU A 73 2.77 29.02 -4.73
C LEU A 73 4.20 29.37 -4.24
N PRO A 74 4.41 29.57 -2.92
CA PRO A 74 5.67 30.04 -2.38
C PRO A 74 6.72 28.92 -2.18
N TYR A 75 6.61 27.81 -2.91
CA TYR A 75 7.46 26.63 -2.73
C TYR A 75 8.66 26.63 -3.69
N ASP A 76 9.82 26.21 -3.21
CA ASP A 76 11.02 26.03 -4.06
C ASP A 76 10.98 24.70 -4.81
N VAL A 77 10.37 23.67 -4.19
CA VAL A 77 10.31 22.30 -4.69
C VAL A 77 8.90 21.74 -4.49
N LEU A 78 8.42 21.04 -5.49
CA LEU A 78 7.20 20.25 -5.41
C LEU A 78 7.55 18.79 -5.17
N LEU A 79 7.05 18.22 -4.09
CA LEU A 79 7.18 16.80 -3.76
C LEU A 79 5.89 16.07 -4.10
N SER A 80 5.93 15.23 -5.12
CA SER A 80 4.86 14.30 -5.44
C SER A 80 5.09 13.02 -4.64
N GLY A 81 4.23 12.75 -3.70
CA GLY A 81 4.52 11.69 -2.73
C GLY A 81 3.41 10.70 -2.60
N SER A 82 3.71 9.65 -2.08
CA SER A 82 3.27 8.28 -1.94
C SER A 82 1.79 8.00 -2.25
N ASP A 83 1.41 6.72 -2.04
CA ASP A 83 0.15 6.08 -2.42
C ASP A 83 -0.08 5.99 -3.95
N GLN A 84 -1.25 5.55 -4.36
CA GLN A 84 -1.60 5.23 -5.75
C GLN A 84 -1.92 6.47 -6.59
N ILE A 85 -1.24 7.57 -6.35
CA ILE A 85 -1.49 8.85 -7.04
C ILE A 85 -1.17 8.80 -8.55
N TRP A 86 -0.42 7.78 -8.99
CA TRP A 86 -0.12 7.53 -10.41
C TRP A 86 -0.92 6.37 -10.99
N ASN A 87 -2.01 5.96 -10.32
CA ASN A 87 -2.93 4.94 -10.82
C ASN A 87 -4.13 5.60 -11.51
N PRO A 88 -4.25 5.55 -12.84
CA PRO A 88 -5.37 6.17 -13.53
C PRO A 88 -6.71 5.54 -13.16
N LYS A 89 -6.71 4.27 -12.71
CA LYS A 89 -7.96 3.54 -12.37
C LYS A 89 -8.64 4.02 -11.09
N ILE A 90 -7.98 4.83 -10.27
CA ILE A 90 -8.62 5.39 -9.07
C ILE A 90 -9.39 6.68 -9.37
N PHE A 91 -9.16 7.27 -10.53
CA PHE A 91 -9.87 8.48 -10.95
C PHE A 91 -11.12 8.14 -11.78
N PRO A 92 -12.19 8.96 -11.68
CA PRO A 92 -13.48 8.65 -12.31
C PRO A 92 -13.43 8.53 -13.83
N ASP A 93 -12.54 9.29 -14.48
CA ASP A 93 -12.35 9.31 -15.94
C ASP A 93 -11.37 8.23 -16.44
N GLY A 94 -10.75 7.48 -15.53
CA GLY A 94 -9.76 6.47 -15.86
C GLY A 94 -8.42 7.04 -16.39
N ARG A 95 -8.16 8.33 -16.18
CA ARG A 95 -6.96 9.03 -16.63
C ARG A 95 -6.05 9.43 -15.48
N PHE A 96 -4.82 9.80 -15.80
CA PHE A 96 -3.93 10.42 -14.81
C PHE A 96 -4.47 11.79 -14.40
N ASP A 97 -4.39 12.09 -13.11
CA ASP A 97 -4.61 13.46 -12.65
C ASP A 97 -3.28 14.23 -12.73
N PRO A 98 -3.17 15.23 -13.62
CA PRO A 98 -1.93 15.98 -13.84
C PRO A 98 -1.44 16.73 -12.61
N VAL A 99 -2.28 16.99 -11.63
CA VAL A 99 -1.90 17.67 -10.39
C VAL A 99 -0.89 16.83 -9.61
N PHE A 100 -1.06 15.51 -9.58
CA PHE A 100 -0.11 14.60 -8.90
C PHE A 100 1.25 14.46 -9.60
N PHE A 101 1.37 14.99 -10.80
CA PHE A 101 2.65 15.12 -11.52
C PHE A 101 3.22 16.54 -11.43
N GLY A 102 2.58 17.43 -10.67
CA GLY A 102 3.01 18.83 -10.56
C GLY A 102 2.90 19.59 -11.88
N ALA A 103 1.96 19.22 -12.78
CA ALA A 103 1.82 19.81 -14.10
C ALA A 103 1.26 21.25 -14.08
N PHE A 104 0.97 21.77 -12.92
CA PHE A 104 0.58 23.15 -12.69
C PHE A 104 1.77 24.12 -12.53
N SER A 105 3.01 23.62 -12.44
CA SER A 105 4.17 24.45 -12.15
C SER A 105 5.41 24.00 -12.92
N HIS A 106 6.29 24.96 -13.21
CA HIS A 106 7.63 24.72 -13.78
C HIS A 106 8.73 24.62 -12.70
N LYS A 107 8.38 24.68 -11.43
CA LYS A 107 9.33 24.50 -10.32
C LYS A 107 9.91 23.11 -10.32
N ARG A 108 11.04 22.94 -9.63
CA ARG A 108 11.69 21.64 -9.45
C ARG A 108 10.73 20.65 -8.83
N LYS A 109 10.68 19.44 -9.36
CA LYS A 109 9.77 18.37 -8.95
C LYS A 109 10.54 17.13 -8.52
N ILE A 110 10.14 16.56 -7.41
CA ILE A 110 10.67 15.33 -6.86
C ILE A 110 9.51 14.33 -6.68
N ALA A 111 9.70 13.09 -7.08
CA ALA A 111 8.75 12.02 -6.80
C ALA A 111 9.30 11.13 -5.68
N TYR A 112 8.57 11.01 -4.57
CA TYR A 112 8.90 10.12 -3.48
C TYR A 112 7.84 9.03 -3.30
N ALA A 113 8.18 7.80 -3.66
CA ALA A 113 7.35 6.61 -3.46
C ALA A 113 5.92 6.66 -4.05
N PRO A 114 5.60 7.38 -5.15
CA PRO A 114 4.29 7.19 -5.77
C PRO A 114 4.14 5.75 -6.25
N SER A 115 2.89 5.29 -6.30
CA SER A 115 2.54 3.94 -6.73
C SER A 115 1.62 4.00 -7.93
N PHE A 116 1.87 3.13 -8.91
CA PHE A 116 0.96 2.92 -10.03
C PHE A 116 -0.19 1.97 -9.62
N GLY A 117 0.08 0.98 -8.78
CA GLY A 117 -0.94 0.04 -8.33
C GLY A 117 -1.61 -0.77 -9.44
N ILE A 118 -1.02 -0.80 -10.64
CA ILE A 118 -1.47 -1.52 -11.83
C ILE A 118 -0.29 -2.25 -12.46
N PRO A 119 -0.51 -3.40 -13.12
CA PRO A 119 0.58 -4.18 -13.72
C PRO A 119 1.18 -3.53 -14.96
N ARG A 120 0.44 -2.74 -15.71
CA ARG A 120 0.88 -2.02 -16.91
C ARG A 120 0.05 -0.77 -17.12
N ILE A 121 0.61 0.19 -17.85
CA ILE A 121 -0.09 1.39 -18.25
C ILE A 121 -1.16 1.04 -19.30
N PRO A 122 -2.37 1.61 -19.21
CA PRO A 122 -3.39 1.46 -20.25
C PRO A 122 -2.90 1.99 -21.60
N ASP A 123 -3.27 1.30 -22.68
CA ASP A 123 -2.85 1.61 -24.03
C ASP A 123 -3.24 3.07 -24.41
N GLY A 124 -2.30 3.79 -25.01
CA GLY A 124 -2.47 5.18 -25.43
C GLY A 124 -2.20 6.24 -24.35
N MET A 125 -1.76 5.85 -23.15
CA MET A 125 -1.36 6.79 -22.09
C MET A 125 0.14 6.91 -21.93
N GLU A 126 0.93 6.19 -22.72
CA GLU A 126 2.39 6.08 -22.56
C GLU A 126 3.09 7.42 -22.79
N GLU A 127 2.69 8.16 -23.84
CA GLU A 127 3.32 9.44 -24.20
C GLU A 127 2.96 10.55 -23.20
N GLU A 128 1.70 10.56 -22.71
CA GLU A 128 1.28 11.46 -21.65
C GLU A 128 2.09 11.20 -20.38
N LEU A 129 2.23 9.92 -19.99
CA LEU A 129 3.02 9.54 -18.82
C LEU A 129 4.51 9.88 -19.00
N ARG A 130 5.08 9.66 -20.19
CA ARG A 130 6.46 10.05 -20.51
C ARG A 130 6.68 11.53 -20.24
N THR A 131 5.80 12.38 -20.78
CA THR A 131 5.86 13.83 -20.59
C THR A 131 5.85 14.21 -19.10
N TYR A 132 4.98 13.56 -18.31
CA TYR A 132 4.95 13.81 -16.88
C TYR A 132 6.23 13.35 -16.18
N LEU A 133 6.69 12.13 -16.42
CA LEU A 133 7.87 11.57 -15.75
C LEU A 133 9.15 12.33 -16.08
N GLU A 134 9.32 12.77 -17.33
CA GLU A 134 10.49 13.54 -17.75
C GLU A 134 10.57 14.92 -17.10
N SER A 135 9.45 15.44 -16.61
CA SER A 135 9.40 16.74 -15.92
C SER A 135 9.96 16.70 -14.48
N PHE A 136 10.20 15.52 -13.92
CA PHE A 136 10.79 15.38 -12.59
C PHE A 136 12.33 15.42 -12.64
N SER A 137 12.94 16.17 -11.72
CA SER A 137 14.39 16.15 -11.52
C SER A 137 14.88 14.88 -10.84
N HIS A 138 14.07 14.35 -9.90
CA HIS A 138 14.35 13.11 -9.18
C HIS A 138 13.10 12.24 -9.13
N LEU A 139 13.26 10.97 -9.49
CA LEU A 139 12.19 9.97 -9.51
C LEU A 139 12.53 8.81 -8.58
N SER A 140 11.55 8.40 -7.80
CA SER A 140 11.52 7.11 -7.11
C SER A 140 10.12 6.53 -7.19
N VAL A 141 9.96 5.27 -6.87
CA VAL A 141 8.66 4.59 -6.82
C VAL A 141 8.57 3.69 -5.59
N ARG A 142 7.36 3.27 -5.22
CA ARG A 142 7.14 2.44 -4.04
C ARG A 142 7.30 0.95 -4.28
N GLU A 143 7.13 0.48 -5.51
CA GLU A 143 7.14 -0.95 -5.86
C GLU A 143 7.94 -1.23 -7.13
N ARG A 144 8.42 -2.47 -7.25
CA ARG A 144 9.23 -2.92 -8.40
C ARG A 144 8.51 -2.81 -9.74
N GLN A 145 7.19 -3.05 -9.74
CA GLN A 145 6.38 -2.88 -10.94
C GLN A 145 6.41 -1.44 -11.43
N GLY A 146 6.30 -0.47 -10.52
CA GLY A 146 6.44 0.95 -10.83
C GLY A 146 7.80 1.28 -11.42
N GLN A 147 8.89 0.68 -10.91
CA GLN A 147 10.24 0.80 -11.48
C GLN A 147 10.28 0.28 -12.92
N GLY A 148 9.68 -0.89 -13.17
CA GLY A 148 9.57 -1.44 -14.53
C GLY A 148 8.83 -0.50 -15.47
N ILE A 149 7.67 0.02 -15.04
CA ILE A 149 6.88 0.98 -15.82
C ILE A 149 7.70 2.23 -16.17
N VAL A 150 8.39 2.83 -15.18
CA VAL A 150 9.22 4.02 -15.44
C VAL A 150 10.35 3.70 -16.43
N ARG A 151 11.02 2.56 -16.27
CA ARG A 151 12.08 2.13 -17.20
C ARG A 151 11.56 1.91 -18.62
N ASP A 152 10.42 1.24 -18.77
CA ASP A 152 9.81 0.95 -20.08
C ASP A 152 9.38 2.24 -20.80
N ILE A 153 8.90 3.24 -20.05
CA ILE A 153 8.43 4.51 -20.59
C ILE A 153 9.58 5.48 -20.87
N THR A 154 10.57 5.59 -19.97
CA THR A 154 11.59 6.65 -20.03
C THR A 154 13.01 6.14 -20.29
N GLY A 155 13.25 4.84 -20.21
CA GLY A 155 14.59 4.25 -20.23
C GLY A 155 15.41 4.47 -18.94
N LYS A 156 14.85 5.12 -17.91
CA LYS A 156 15.56 5.43 -16.65
C LYS A 156 15.32 4.34 -15.61
N ASP A 157 16.41 3.90 -14.98
CA ASP A 157 16.30 3.12 -13.73
C ASP A 157 16.12 4.07 -12.54
N VAL A 158 15.08 3.82 -11.74
CA VAL A 158 14.75 4.64 -10.57
C VAL A 158 14.72 3.78 -9.32
N PRO A 159 15.09 4.32 -8.14
CA PRO A 159 15.08 3.53 -6.93
C PRO A 159 13.65 3.18 -6.47
N VAL A 160 13.51 1.98 -5.87
CA VAL A 160 12.31 1.57 -5.13
C VAL A 160 12.55 1.92 -3.67
N VAL A 161 11.79 2.87 -3.16
CA VAL A 161 11.90 3.38 -1.79
C VAL A 161 10.73 2.92 -0.93
N LEU A 162 10.86 3.02 0.38
CA LEU A 162 9.79 2.68 1.31
C LEU A 162 8.63 3.67 1.22
N ASP A 163 7.43 3.16 1.48
CA ASP A 163 6.29 4.02 1.82
C ASP A 163 6.66 4.94 2.99
N PRO A 164 6.32 6.24 2.99
CA PRO A 164 6.71 7.19 4.03
C PRO A 164 6.26 6.77 5.43
N THR A 165 5.21 5.97 5.56
CA THR A 165 4.78 5.42 6.85
C THR A 165 5.81 4.49 7.50
N LEU A 166 6.75 3.95 6.72
CA LEU A 166 7.86 3.13 7.22
C LEU A 166 9.13 3.93 7.52
N LEU A 167 9.16 5.23 7.23
CA LEU A 167 10.31 6.11 7.56
C LEU A 167 10.35 6.48 9.04
N LEU A 168 9.19 6.57 9.68
CA LEU A 168 9.08 6.85 11.11
C LEU A 168 9.31 5.58 11.94
N GLU A 169 9.74 5.78 13.18
CA GLU A 169 9.93 4.69 14.13
C GLU A 169 8.60 4.25 14.76
N ARG A 170 8.60 3.03 15.31
CA ARG A 170 7.44 2.49 16.04
C ARG A 170 7.02 3.39 17.20
N THR A 171 7.97 4.02 17.87
CA THR A 171 7.74 4.94 19.00
C THR A 171 6.99 6.18 18.58
N ASP A 172 7.26 6.71 17.39
CA ASP A 172 6.58 7.91 16.86
C ASP A 172 5.10 7.59 16.58
N TRP A 173 4.85 6.45 15.93
CA TRP A 173 3.49 5.98 15.68
C TRP A 173 2.75 5.62 16.97
N ALA A 174 3.44 5.05 17.96
CA ALA A 174 2.85 4.73 19.25
C ALA A 174 2.47 6.01 20.04
N ALA A 175 3.25 7.08 19.90
CA ALA A 175 2.94 8.38 20.50
C ALA A 175 1.71 9.05 19.87
N ALA A 176 1.50 8.88 18.56
CA ALA A 176 0.32 9.38 17.86
C ALA A 176 -0.94 8.52 18.06
N ALA A 177 -0.80 7.28 18.56
CA ALA A 177 -1.88 6.33 18.71
C ALA A 177 -2.79 6.64 19.92
N ARG A 178 -4.11 6.65 19.69
CA ARG A 178 -5.12 6.75 20.74
C ARG A 178 -5.84 5.40 20.93
N ASP A 179 -6.59 5.26 22.06
CA ASP A 179 -7.39 4.06 22.30
C ASP A 179 -8.47 3.91 21.21
N GLY A 180 -8.44 2.78 20.51
CA GLY A 180 -9.42 2.43 19.48
C GLY A 180 -10.76 1.91 20.04
N GLY A 181 -10.90 1.83 21.36
CA GLY A 181 -12.10 1.37 22.04
C GLY A 181 -12.35 -0.13 21.99
N ALA A 182 -11.33 -0.94 21.64
CA ALA A 182 -11.46 -2.40 21.53
C ALA A 182 -10.87 -3.16 22.73
N GLY A 183 -10.16 -2.49 23.63
CA GLY A 183 -9.33 -3.11 24.66
C GLY A 183 -8.00 -3.60 24.09
N ARG A 184 -7.46 -4.71 24.60
CA ARG A 184 -6.19 -5.29 24.14
C ARG A 184 -6.32 -6.78 23.92
N GLY A 185 -5.44 -7.35 23.08
CA GLY A 185 -5.33 -8.79 22.90
C GLY A 185 -6.47 -9.39 22.07
N TYR A 186 -6.66 -8.91 20.87
CA TYR A 186 -7.68 -9.38 19.93
C TYR A 186 -7.07 -9.65 18.56
N ILE A 187 -7.80 -10.33 17.70
CA ILE A 187 -7.50 -10.46 16.28
C ILE A 187 -8.10 -9.25 15.57
N LEU A 188 -7.26 -8.36 15.06
CA LEU A 188 -7.69 -7.22 14.28
C LEU A 188 -7.88 -7.62 12.81
N CYS A 189 -9.07 -7.37 12.27
CA CYS A 189 -9.38 -7.52 10.86
C CYS A 189 -9.54 -6.14 10.21
N TYR A 190 -8.65 -5.83 9.27
CA TYR A 190 -8.73 -4.62 8.45
C TYR A 190 -8.77 -4.98 6.98
N CYS A 191 -9.96 -4.94 6.39
CA CYS A 191 -10.20 -5.28 4.99
C CYS A 191 -10.79 -4.09 4.25
N ILE A 192 -10.15 -3.71 3.13
CA ILE A 192 -10.61 -2.63 2.25
C ILE A 192 -11.48 -3.12 1.10
N SER A 193 -11.48 -4.43 0.85
CA SER A 193 -12.29 -5.12 -0.15
C SER A 193 -12.88 -6.39 0.46
N ARG A 194 -13.53 -7.21 -0.37
CA ARG A 194 -14.19 -8.45 0.10
C ARG A 194 -13.25 -9.31 0.94
N PRO A 195 -13.63 -9.68 2.17
CA PRO A 195 -12.77 -10.42 3.08
C PRO A 195 -12.79 -11.94 2.86
N ASP A 196 -13.36 -12.43 1.74
CA ASP A 196 -13.62 -13.85 1.51
C ASP A 196 -12.37 -14.73 1.58
N ALA A 197 -11.23 -14.19 1.15
CA ALA A 197 -9.95 -14.88 1.24
C ALA A 197 -9.47 -15.03 2.69
N LEU A 198 -9.78 -14.08 3.57
CA LEU A 198 -9.31 -14.03 4.97
C LEU A 198 -10.26 -14.71 5.95
N ALA A 199 -11.55 -14.78 5.66
CA ALA A 199 -12.56 -15.27 6.59
C ALA A 199 -12.30 -16.69 7.13
N PRO A 200 -11.83 -17.68 6.34
CA PRO A 200 -11.47 -19.00 6.85
C PRO A 200 -10.31 -18.96 7.85
N TYR A 201 -9.28 -18.16 7.56
CA TYR A 201 -8.09 -18.00 8.43
C TYR A 201 -8.42 -17.30 9.74
N ILE A 202 -9.25 -16.25 9.68
CA ILE A 202 -9.72 -15.53 10.87
C ILE A 202 -10.51 -16.47 11.79
N ARG A 203 -11.38 -17.33 11.23
CA ARG A 203 -12.11 -18.33 12.02
C ARG A 203 -11.18 -19.31 12.70
N ARG A 204 -10.27 -19.92 11.92
CA ARG A 204 -9.28 -20.87 12.45
C ARG A 204 -8.41 -20.23 13.55
N LEU A 205 -7.88 -19.02 13.30
CA LEU A 205 -7.08 -18.32 14.31
C LEU A 205 -7.88 -17.99 15.57
N ALA A 206 -9.15 -17.61 15.45
CA ALA A 206 -10.01 -17.35 16.60
C ALA A 206 -10.32 -18.64 17.40
N GLU A 207 -10.48 -19.78 16.73
CA GLU A 207 -10.65 -21.08 17.35
C GLU A 207 -9.37 -21.55 18.06
N GLU A 208 -8.21 -21.42 17.42
CA GLU A 208 -6.92 -21.84 17.97
C GLU A 208 -6.49 -20.99 19.18
N THR A 209 -6.74 -19.68 19.12
CA THR A 209 -6.26 -18.73 20.15
C THR A 209 -7.31 -18.40 21.22
N GLY A 210 -8.58 -18.63 20.96
CA GLY A 210 -9.68 -18.17 21.81
C GLY A 210 -9.86 -16.65 21.87
N LEU A 211 -9.13 -15.87 21.05
CA LEU A 211 -9.15 -14.41 21.09
C LEU A 211 -10.42 -13.83 20.43
N PRO A 212 -10.93 -12.70 20.94
CA PRO A 212 -12.03 -12.00 20.31
C PRO A 212 -11.60 -11.40 18.96
N VAL A 213 -12.55 -11.30 18.04
CA VAL A 213 -12.35 -10.70 16.72
C VAL A 213 -12.86 -9.27 16.70
N VAL A 214 -12.03 -8.34 16.33
CA VAL A 214 -12.35 -6.92 16.13
C VAL A 214 -12.18 -6.59 14.64
N GLN A 215 -13.24 -6.08 14.03
CA GLN A 215 -13.21 -5.65 12.64
C GLN A 215 -13.23 -4.13 12.55
N LEU A 216 -12.19 -3.56 11.99
CA LEU A 216 -12.20 -2.17 11.57
C LEU A 216 -12.96 -2.08 10.25
N CYS A 217 -14.13 -1.44 10.29
CA CYS A 217 -15.09 -1.53 9.21
C CYS A 217 -14.77 -0.54 8.08
N GLY A 218 -14.16 -1.05 7.00
CA GLY A 218 -14.18 -0.46 5.67
C GLY A 218 -15.17 -1.18 4.73
N VAL A 219 -15.64 -2.38 5.12
CA VAL A 219 -16.61 -3.17 4.36
C VAL A 219 -17.82 -3.52 5.22
N ARG A 220 -19.00 -3.61 4.59
CA ARG A 220 -20.26 -3.95 5.28
C ARG A 220 -20.33 -5.41 5.75
N GLN A 221 -19.61 -6.30 5.06
CA GLN A 221 -19.63 -7.73 5.34
C GLN A 221 -18.78 -8.04 6.57
N LYS A 222 -19.36 -8.74 7.54
CA LYS A 222 -18.60 -9.24 8.70
C LYS A 222 -17.69 -10.39 8.29
N VAL A 223 -16.44 -10.32 8.69
CA VAL A 223 -15.43 -11.37 8.48
C VAL A 223 -15.65 -12.58 9.38
N HIS A 224 -16.30 -12.37 10.52
CA HIS A 224 -16.60 -13.38 11.53
C HIS A 224 -17.96 -13.08 12.20
N PRO A 225 -18.83 -14.08 12.48
CA PRO A 225 -20.16 -13.83 13.07
C PRO A 225 -20.13 -13.05 14.38
N LYS A 226 -19.14 -13.31 15.24
CA LYS A 226 -18.94 -12.65 16.53
C LYS A 226 -18.02 -11.42 16.46
N ALA A 227 -17.64 -10.95 15.26
CA ALA A 227 -16.78 -9.79 15.14
C ALA A 227 -17.44 -8.54 15.71
N ARG A 228 -16.71 -7.82 16.57
CA ARG A 228 -17.05 -6.49 17.03
C ARG A 228 -16.58 -5.49 15.97
N CYS A 229 -17.53 -4.78 15.36
CA CYS A 229 -17.24 -3.77 14.36
C CYS A 229 -16.93 -2.42 14.99
N ILE A 230 -15.84 -1.78 14.55
CA ILE A 230 -15.46 -0.43 14.92
C ILE A 230 -15.68 0.47 13.69
N LEU A 231 -16.64 1.40 13.79
CA LEU A 231 -17.02 2.33 12.73
C LEU A 231 -16.48 3.75 12.98
N SER A 232 -16.12 4.04 14.23
CA SER A 232 -15.81 5.40 14.69
C SER A 232 -14.31 5.72 14.69
N ALA A 233 -13.42 4.78 14.29
CA ALA A 233 -11.98 5.00 14.35
C ALA A 233 -11.53 6.05 13.34
N GLY A 234 -10.87 7.11 13.80
CA GLY A 234 -10.05 8.01 13.01
C GLY A 234 -8.60 7.50 12.90
N PRO A 235 -7.67 8.32 12.36
CA PRO A 235 -6.28 7.89 12.16
C PRO A 235 -5.58 7.50 13.46
N ALA A 236 -5.73 8.26 14.53
CA ALA A 236 -5.10 7.95 15.81
C ALA A 236 -5.65 6.68 16.47
N GLU A 237 -6.96 6.46 16.38
CA GLU A 237 -7.61 5.22 16.85
C GLU A 237 -7.25 4.02 15.97
N PHE A 238 -7.07 4.22 14.66
CA PHE A 238 -6.55 3.19 13.75
C PHE A 238 -5.19 2.70 14.24
N LEU A 239 -4.26 3.61 14.53
CA LEU A 239 -2.95 3.27 15.10
C LEU A 239 -3.07 2.51 16.41
N GLY A 240 -3.96 2.94 17.31
CA GLY A 240 -4.23 2.27 18.58
C GLY A 240 -4.75 0.85 18.40
N LEU A 241 -5.65 0.63 17.43
CA LEU A 241 -6.16 -0.70 17.11
C LEU A 241 -5.05 -1.65 16.64
N PHE A 242 -4.10 -1.18 15.82
CA PHE A 242 -2.94 -1.98 15.43
C PHE A 242 -1.99 -2.23 16.60
N ARG A 243 -1.70 -1.19 17.39
CA ARG A 243 -0.82 -1.29 18.55
C ARG A 243 -1.30 -2.32 19.59
N ASP A 244 -2.61 -2.37 19.84
CA ASP A 244 -3.20 -3.17 20.93
C ASP A 244 -3.68 -4.56 20.45
N ALA A 245 -3.63 -4.86 19.15
CA ALA A 245 -3.93 -6.18 18.59
C ALA A 245 -2.91 -7.24 19.01
N ALA A 246 -3.36 -8.49 19.18
CA ALA A 246 -2.49 -9.67 19.31
C ALA A 246 -2.09 -10.22 17.94
N TYR A 247 -3.04 -10.23 17.00
CA TYR A 247 -2.83 -10.65 15.61
C TYR A 247 -3.53 -9.67 14.66
N VAL A 248 -3.03 -9.58 13.43
CA VAL A 248 -3.66 -8.77 12.37
C VAL A 248 -3.92 -9.64 11.14
N CYS A 249 -5.14 -9.57 10.60
CA CYS A 249 -5.51 -10.15 9.32
C CYS A 249 -6.00 -9.02 8.40
N THR A 250 -5.36 -8.86 7.25
CA THR A 250 -5.64 -7.72 6.38
C THR A 250 -5.55 -8.08 4.90
N ASN A 251 -6.18 -7.30 4.03
CA ASN A 251 -5.93 -7.26 2.58
C ASN A 251 -5.55 -5.84 2.13
N SER A 252 -5.16 -5.00 3.08
CA SER A 252 -4.70 -3.64 2.84
C SER A 252 -3.19 -3.56 2.89
N PHE A 253 -2.59 -2.85 1.92
CA PHE A 253 -1.17 -2.52 1.96
C PHE A 253 -0.79 -1.80 3.26
N HIS A 254 -1.52 -0.75 3.64
CA HIS A 254 -1.26 -0.04 4.89
C HIS A 254 -1.58 -0.89 6.15
N GLY A 255 -2.53 -1.80 6.06
CA GLY A 255 -2.75 -2.79 7.11
C GLY A 255 -1.51 -3.68 7.32
N THR A 256 -0.88 -4.11 6.24
CA THR A 256 0.39 -4.85 6.27
C THR A 256 1.53 -4.00 6.84
N VAL A 257 1.66 -2.76 6.37
CA VAL A 257 2.68 -1.80 6.83
C VAL A 257 2.60 -1.58 8.34
N PHE A 258 1.42 -1.27 8.88
CA PHE A 258 1.27 -1.02 10.32
C PHE A 258 1.38 -2.30 11.17
N SER A 259 1.12 -3.48 10.59
CA SER A 259 1.46 -4.75 11.25
C SER A 259 2.96 -4.90 11.44
N VAL A 260 3.76 -4.56 10.42
CA VAL A 260 5.22 -4.53 10.51
C VAL A 260 5.69 -3.47 11.51
N GLN A 261 5.17 -2.24 11.42
CA GLN A 261 5.55 -1.13 12.30
C GLN A 261 5.32 -1.45 13.78
N PHE A 262 4.17 -2.02 14.12
CA PHE A 262 3.86 -2.39 15.50
C PHE A 262 4.34 -3.80 15.88
N GLN A 263 5.08 -4.48 14.99
CA GLN A 263 5.61 -5.83 15.21
C GLN A 263 4.53 -6.82 15.64
N LYS A 264 3.40 -6.81 14.91
CA LYS A 264 2.29 -7.72 15.17
C LYS A 264 2.38 -8.96 14.30
N PRO A 265 2.20 -10.16 14.84
CA PRO A 265 1.94 -11.33 14.00
C PRO A 265 0.78 -11.04 13.06
N PHE A 266 0.97 -11.28 11.76
CA PHE A 266 -0.04 -10.90 10.78
C PHE A 266 -0.08 -11.86 9.59
N PHE A 267 -1.20 -11.82 8.89
CA PHE A 267 -1.38 -12.38 7.57
C PHE A 267 -2.04 -11.36 6.65
N THR A 268 -1.56 -11.33 5.42
CA THR A 268 -2.14 -10.47 4.39
C THR A 268 -2.59 -11.29 3.20
N ALA A 269 -3.83 -11.09 2.77
CA ALA A 269 -4.33 -11.65 1.52
C ALA A 269 -4.17 -10.64 0.40
N VAL A 270 -3.78 -11.10 -0.76
CA VAL A 270 -3.71 -10.32 -1.99
C VAL A 270 -4.74 -10.83 -3.00
N ALA A 271 -5.03 -10.04 -4.02
CA ALA A 271 -5.95 -10.46 -5.07
C ALA A 271 -5.39 -11.66 -5.84
N PRO A 272 -6.26 -12.56 -6.39
CA PRO A 272 -5.78 -13.69 -7.20
C PRO A 272 -4.87 -13.29 -8.36
N ALA A 273 -5.10 -12.13 -8.98
CA ALA A 273 -4.23 -11.61 -10.02
C ALA A 273 -2.83 -11.23 -9.51
N GLU A 274 -2.73 -10.72 -8.28
CA GLU A 274 -1.44 -10.44 -7.64
C GLU A 274 -0.73 -11.72 -7.20
N MET A 275 -1.46 -12.77 -6.82
CA MET A 275 -0.87 -14.11 -6.56
C MET A 275 -0.29 -14.72 -7.83
N ALA A 276 -0.94 -14.51 -8.98
CA ALA A 276 -0.47 -15.00 -10.28
C ALA A 276 0.72 -14.20 -10.85
N ALA A 277 0.84 -12.93 -10.46
CA ALA A 277 1.92 -12.02 -10.88
C ALA A 277 2.49 -11.26 -9.66
N PRO A 278 3.24 -11.94 -8.78
CA PRO A 278 3.75 -11.36 -7.53
C PRO A 278 4.61 -10.10 -7.72
N GLU A 279 5.31 -10.02 -8.84
CA GLU A 279 6.13 -8.88 -9.24
C GLU A 279 5.31 -7.60 -9.41
N SER A 280 4.02 -7.72 -9.74
CA SER A 280 3.12 -6.58 -9.91
C SER A 280 2.52 -6.06 -8.60
N SER A 281 2.72 -6.78 -7.50
CA SER A 281 2.12 -6.42 -6.21
C SER A 281 3.08 -5.64 -5.32
N ARG A 282 2.61 -4.47 -4.86
CA ARG A 282 3.32 -3.67 -3.84
C ARG A 282 3.49 -4.41 -2.51
N THR A 283 2.53 -5.27 -2.14
CA THR A 283 2.59 -6.08 -0.93
C THR A 283 3.70 -7.14 -1.04
N PHE A 284 3.77 -7.86 -2.16
CA PHE A 284 4.89 -8.77 -2.42
C PHE A 284 6.22 -8.03 -2.48
N SER A 285 6.28 -6.88 -3.16
CA SER A 285 7.49 -6.05 -3.25
C SER A 285 8.02 -5.67 -1.86
N LEU A 286 7.16 -5.24 -0.95
CA LEU A 286 7.55 -4.89 0.42
C LEU A 286 7.96 -6.12 1.22
N LEU A 287 7.09 -7.14 1.28
CA LEU A 287 7.30 -8.28 2.18
C LEU A 287 8.48 -9.15 1.75
N SER A 288 8.78 -9.28 0.46
CA SER A 288 9.99 -9.96 -0.01
C SER A 288 11.27 -9.24 0.43
N ARG A 289 11.30 -7.91 0.39
CA ARG A 289 12.45 -7.11 0.88
C ARG A 289 12.65 -7.26 2.38
N LEU A 290 11.57 -7.44 3.14
CA LEU A 290 11.62 -7.63 4.59
C LEU A 290 11.79 -9.10 5.01
N GLY A 291 11.76 -10.06 4.06
CA GLY A 291 11.83 -11.49 4.34
C GLY A 291 10.57 -12.05 5.00
N LEU A 292 9.40 -11.49 4.68
CA LEU A 292 8.09 -11.81 5.23
C LEU A 292 7.13 -12.38 4.17
N GLY A 293 7.64 -12.95 3.09
CA GLY A 293 6.84 -13.48 2.00
C GLY A 293 5.85 -14.56 2.44
N GLU A 294 6.18 -15.35 3.45
CA GLU A 294 5.33 -16.39 4.05
C GLU A 294 4.08 -15.84 4.76
N ARG A 295 4.02 -14.53 4.98
CA ARG A 295 2.83 -13.87 5.57
C ARG A 295 1.77 -13.50 4.55
N ILE A 296 2.06 -13.72 3.26
CA ILE A 296 1.07 -13.57 2.19
C ILE A 296 0.34 -14.90 2.05
N ILE A 297 -0.98 -14.85 2.16
CA ILE A 297 -1.84 -16.02 2.07
C ILE A 297 -2.77 -15.95 0.86
N GLY A 298 -3.00 -17.10 0.24
CA GLY A 298 -3.92 -17.32 -0.85
C GLY A 298 -5.06 -18.28 -0.45
N LYS A 299 -6.00 -18.50 -1.34
CA LYS A 299 -7.13 -19.39 -1.08
C LYS A 299 -6.64 -20.84 -0.94
N GLY A 300 -6.88 -21.43 0.23
CA GLY A 300 -6.56 -22.84 0.50
C GLY A 300 -5.19 -23.09 1.15
N ASP A 301 -4.44 -22.05 1.48
CA ASP A 301 -3.16 -22.22 2.19
C ASP A 301 -3.32 -22.85 3.56
N THR A 302 -2.37 -23.69 3.94
CA THR A 302 -2.29 -24.38 5.24
C THR A 302 -1.28 -23.72 6.18
N ALA A 303 -1.01 -22.42 6.02
CA ALA A 303 -0.03 -21.67 6.80
C ALA A 303 -0.25 -21.87 8.32
N ASP A 304 0.84 -22.00 9.07
CA ASP A 304 0.82 -21.92 10.52
C ASP A 304 0.58 -20.47 10.94
N LEU A 305 -0.64 -20.20 11.43
CA LEU A 305 -1.07 -18.85 11.77
C LEU A 305 -0.44 -18.32 13.06
N THR A 306 0.14 -19.19 13.87
CA THR A 306 0.79 -18.87 15.15
C THR A 306 2.31 -18.83 15.05
N ALA A 307 2.88 -19.18 13.90
CA ALA A 307 4.33 -19.17 13.68
C ALA A 307 4.96 -17.82 14.05
N PRO A 308 6.03 -17.82 14.85
CA PRO A 308 6.69 -16.60 15.28
C PRO A 308 7.34 -15.86 14.10
N ILE A 309 7.48 -14.55 14.23
CA ILE A 309 8.23 -13.70 13.30
C ILE A 309 9.54 -13.29 13.98
N ASP A 310 10.66 -13.47 13.30
CA ASP A 310 11.95 -12.94 13.74
C ASP A 310 12.00 -11.42 13.52
N TRP A 311 11.47 -10.68 14.50
CA TRP A 311 11.41 -9.22 14.44
C TRP A 311 12.79 -8.56 14.50
N ALA A 312 13.83 -9.23 14.97
CA ALA A 312 15.19 -8.71 14.93
C ALA A 312 15.69 -8.66 13.48
N ALA A 313 15.59 -9.77 12.74
CA ALA A 313 15.97 -9.85 11.34
C ALA A 313 15.12 -8.90 10.46
N VAL A 314 13.81 -8.80 10.72
CA VAL A 314 12.94 -7.83 10.04
C VAL A 314 13.39 -6.40 10.33
N GLY A 315 13.70 -6.07 11.57
CA GLY A 315 14.17 -4.75 11.98
C GLY A 315 15.47 -4.34 11.29
N GLU A 316 16.44 -5.25 11.17
CA GLU A 316 17.68 -5.01 10.43
C GLU A 316 17.43 -4.71 8.94
N ARG A 317 16.57 -5.50 8.29
CA ARG A 317 16.19 -5.27 6.88
C ARG A 317 15.47 -3.94 6.71
N LEU A 318 14.47 -3.67 7.55
CA LEU A 318 13.74 -2.40 7.53
C LEU A 318 14.66 -1.20 7.77
N GLY A 319 15.62 -1.31 8.68
CA GLY A 319 16.62 -0.27 8.96
C GLY A 319 17.48 0.06 7.74
N ARG A 320 17.94 -0.97 7.00
CA ARG A 320 18.67 -0.76 5.74
C ARG A 320 17.79 -0.06 4.69
N GLU A 321 16.59 -0.54 4.49
CA GLU A 321 15.64 0.03 3.53
C GLU A 321 15.25 1.47 3.87
N ARG A 322 15.10 1.77 5.15
CA ARG A 322 14.84 3.12 5.66
C ARG A 322 16.00 4.07 5.38
N LYS A 323 17.24 3.61 5.65
CA LYS A 323 18.45 4.38 5.33
C LYS A 323 18.50 4.73 3.84
N LEU A 324 18.35 3.75 2.95
CA LEU A 324 18.36 3.97 1.49
C LEU A 324 17.26 4.96 1.05
N SER A 325 16.08 4.85 1.63
CA SER A 325 14.95 5.72 1.30
C SER A 325 15.17 7.16 1.77
N LEU A 326 15.74 7.34 2.95
CA LEU A 326 16.08 8.67 3.50
C LEU A 326 17.26 9.30 2.77
N ASP A 327 18.26 8.51 2.36
CA ASP A 327 19.39 8.99 1.57
C ASP A 327 18.94 9.46 0.18
N TYR A 328 18.02 8.71 -0.46
CA TYR A 328 17.36 9.18 -1.69
C TYR A 328 16.66 10.53 -1.48
N LEU A 329 15.81 10.63 -0.46
CA LEU A 329 15.05 11.86 -0.20
C LEU A 329 15.98 13.06 0.05
N ARG A 330 17.05 12.84 0.82
CA ARG A 330 18.06 13.88 1.08
C ARG A 330 18.76 14.32 -0.20
N CYS A 331 19.25 13.38 -1.01
CA CYS A 331 19.89 13.70 -2.28
C CYS A 331 18.94 14.46 -3.21
N ALA A 332 17.69 14.03 -3.31
CA ALA A 332 16.69 14.68 -4.13
C ALA A 332 16.37 16.11 -3.67
N LEU A 333 16.25 16.34 -2.36
CA LEU A 333 16.01 17.69 -1.80
C LEU A 333 17.20 18.62 -2.03
N GLU A 334 18.43 18.11 -1.91
CA GLU A 334 19.68 18.86 -2.15
C GLU A 334 20.07 18.95 -3.63
N ASP A 335 19.24 18.43 -4.53
CA ASP A 335 19.50 18.38 -5.98
C ASP A 335 20.81 17.69 -6.36
N ARG A 336 21.15 16.63 -5.64
CA ARG A 336 22.33 15.81 -5.89
C ARG A 336 21.95 14.47 -6.50
N PRO A 337 22.78 13.91 -7.40
CA PRO A 337 22.56 12.56 -7.91
C PRO A 337 22.46 11.56 -6.73
N HIS A 338 21.45 10.72 -6.75
CA HIS A 338 21.39 9.55 -5.88
C HIS A 338 22.10 8.39 -6.59
N THR A 339 23.28 8.03 -6.10
CA THR A 339 23.93 6.79 -6.50
C THR A 339 23.48 5.73 -5.50
N PRO A 340 22.67 4.73 -5.90
CA PRO A 340 22.37 3.62 -5.00
C PRO A 340 23.71 3.00 -4.59
N GLU A 341 24.04 3.00 -3.27
CA GLU A 341 24.98 2.00 -2.80
C GLU A 341 24.33 0.67 -3.18
N GLU A 342 24.97 -0.08 -4.06
CA GLU A 342 24.57 -1.44 -4.36
C GLU A 342 24.56 -2.19 -3.02
N ALA A 343 23.40 -2.27 -2.39
CA ALA A 343 23.20 -3.28 -1.37
C ALA A 343 23.43 -4.59 -2.12
N PRO A 344 24.45 -5.38 -1.73
CA PRO A 344 24.60 -6.68 -2.32
C PRO A 344 23.30 -7.44 -1.94
N VAL A 345 22.35 -7.46 -2.85
CA VAL A 345 21.33 -8.46 -2.87
C VAL A 345 22.10 -9.74 -3.15
N LYS A 346 22.65 -10.37 -2.11
CA LYS A 346 22.80 -11.80 -2.17
C LYS A 346 21.38 -12.29 -2.43
N ALA A 347 21.09 -12.56 -3.71
CA ALA A 347 20.01 -13.44 -4.04
C ALA A 347 20.25 -14.66 -3.13
N GLU A 348 19.44 -14.81 -2.08
CA GLU A 348 19.32 -16.10 -1.46
C GLU A 348 18.96 -16.99 -2.64
N GLU A 349 19.90 -17.83 -3.05
CA GLU A 349 19.65 -18.89 -3.99
C GLU A 349 18.55 -19.73 -3.34
N ARG A 350 17.30 -19.39 -3.65
CA ARG A 350 16.22 -20.36 -3.40
C ARG A 350 16.65 -21.61 -4.16
N PRO A 351 16.75 -22.76 -3.51
CA PRO A 351 16.97 -23.98 -4.26
C PRO A 351 15.92 -24.01 -5.37
N LEU A 352 16.39 -24.17 -6.61
CA LEU A 352 15.51 -24.30 -7.76
C LEU A 352 14.44 -25.33 -7.39
N PRO A 353 13.16 -25.10 -7.71
CA PRO A 353 12.11 -26.06 -7.42
C PRO A 353 12.51 -27.39 -8.05
N HIS A 354 12.84 -28.38 -7.22
CA HIS A 354 13.14 -29.73 -7.66
C HIS A 354 11.81 -30.41 -7.85
N LEU A 355 11.48 -30.76 -9.08
CA LEU A 355 10.35 -31.66 -9.33
C LEU A 355 10.72 -33.04 -8.75
N ALA A 356 10.32 -33.27 -7.52
CA ALA A 356 10.56 -34.55 -6.84
C ALA A 356 9.70 -35.71 -7.42
N ASP A 357 8.65 -35.37 -8.17
CA ASP A 357 7.71 -36.32 -8.75
C ASP A 357 7.17 -35.79 -10.09
N HIS A 358 7.49 -36.52 -11.16
CA HIS A 358 7.05 -36.20 -12.53
C HIS A 358 5.60 -36.67 -12.82
N THR A 359 4.99 -37.45 -11.94
CA THR A 359 3.66 -38.03 -12.16
C THR A 359 2.52 -37.04 -12.17
N HIS A 360 2.77 -35.82 -11.66
CA HIS A 360 1.79 -34.73 -11.61
C HIS A 360 2.12 -33.58 -12.57
N CYS A 361 3.10 -33.71 -13.42
CA CYS A 361 3.43 -32.69 -14.42
C CYS A 361 2.43 -32.73 -15.57
N THR A 362 1.65 -31.67 -15.74
CA THR A 362 0.65 -31.55 -16.81
C THR A 362 1.24 -31.03 -18.14
N GLY A 363 2.54 -30.81 -18.22
CA GLY A 363 3.20 -30.26 -19.41
C GLY A 363 2.80 -28.81 -19.76
N CYS A 364 2.23 -28.06 -18.83
CA CYS A 364 1.68 -26.72 -19.10
C CYS A 364 2.73 -25.62 -19.37
N THR A 365 4.02 -25.94 -19.37
CA THR A 365 5.16 -25.04 -19.61
C THR A 365 5.33 -23.86 -18.64
N ALA A 366 4.45 -23.71 -17.65
CA ALA A 366 4.49 -22.58 -16.71
C ALA A 366 5.81 -22.48 -15.93
N CYS A 367 6.44 -23.62 -15.62
CA CYS A 367 7.74 -23.64 -14.93
C CYS A 367 8.88 -23.12 -15.82
N ALA A 368 8.86 -23.46 -17.12
CA ALA A 368 9.87 -23.00 -18.06
C ALA A 368 9.74 -21.51 -18.39
N SER A 369 8.51 -21.04 -18.63
CA SER A 369 8.23 -19.64 -18.92
C SER A 369 8.42 -18.71 -17.71
N GLY A 370 8.38 -19.27 -16.49
CA GLY A 370 8.63 -18.51 -15.24
C GLY A 370 10.08 -18.58 -14.75
N CYS A 371 10.99 -19.28 -15.46
CA CYS A 371 12.38 -19.39 -15.01
C CYS A 371 13.20 -18.15 -15.39
N PRO A 372 13.67 -17.33 -14.43
CA PRO A 372 14.39 -16.10 -14.74
C PRO A 372 15.79 -16.30 -15.33
N LYS A 373 16.29 -17.54 -15.38
CA LYS A 373 17.61 -17.92 -15.92
C LYS A 373 17.52 -18.83 -17.14
N ASP A 374 16.34 -19.04 -17.70
CA ASP A 374 16.09 -20.00 -18.79
C ASP A 374 16.69 -21.42 -18.52
N ALA A 375 16.80 -21.78 -17.23
CA ALA A 375 17.42 -23.02 -16.79
C ALA A 375 16.50 -24.23 -16.90
N ILE A 376 15.22 -24.03 -17.26
CA ILE A 376 14.23 -25.07 -17.44
C ILE A 376 13.86 -25.13 -18.91
N THR A 377 14.26 -26.21 -19.58
CA THR A 377 13.86 -26.51 -20.95
C THR A 377 12.84 -27.63 -20.95
N MET A 378 11.73 -27.43 -21.66
CA MET A 378 10.72 -28.45 -21.82
C MET A 378 10.93 -29.17 -23.15
N GLU A 379 11.27 -30.45 -23.10
CA GLU A 379 11.32 -31.29 -24.29
C GLU A 379 10.04 -32.17 -24.30
N ARG A 380 9.40 -32.26 -25.47
CA ARG A 380 8.34 -33.24 -25.67
C ARG A 380 8.99 -34.60 -25.90
N ASP A 381 8.67 -35.56 -25.09
CA ASP A 381 8.96 -36.94 -25.44
C ASP A 381 8.10 -37.36 -26.61
N ARG A 382 8.55 -38.40 -27.30
CA ARG A 382 7.91 -38.83 -28.56
C ARG A 382 6.61 -39.61 -28.36
N GLU A 383 6.11 -39.72 -27.15
CA GLU A 383 4.89 -40.46 -26.82
C GLU A 383 3.69 -39.57 -26.44
N GLY A 384 3.78 -38.24 -26.59
CA GLY A 384 2.64 -37.31 -26.42
C GLY A 384 2.82 -36.25 -25.40
#